data_ebd6a92eca6ae2615e33035fb7211768
#
_entry.id   ebd6a92eca6ae2615e33035fb7211768
#
_cell.length_a   1.000
_cell.length_b   1.000
_cell.length_c   1.000
_cell.angle_alpha   90.00
_cell.angle_beta   90.00
_cell.angle_gamma   90.00
#
_symmetry.space_group_name_H-M   'P 1'
#
loop_
_entity.id
_entity.type
_entity.pdbx_description
1 polymer ?
#
loop_
_entity_poly.entity_id
_entity_poly.type
_entity_poly.pdbx_seq_one_letter_code
_entity_poly.pdbx_strand_id
1 'polypeptide(L)'
;MSNPHPVITIDGPAASGKSSIARLVAQRLGFTYVNTGNMYRAMTWAVLQAGVDPQDAEAVCSAASGIVIESPVVEGKTQVCIAGHSLTDAELNSDPVNRAVSFIARVNELRERLVADQRALVLLGPLVMEGRDIGSVVFPQSPHKIYVDASEEVRASRRGAQGHADQIAERDRLDKQRKNSPLVIPAGATVIDNSHITLDQAVEQVIAALKL
;
A
#
# COMPACT_ATOMS: atom_id res chain seq x y z
N MET A 1 9.80 21.40 1.56
CA MET A 1 9.65 21.46 3.02
C MET A 1 9.95 20.08 3.57
N SER A 2 10.69 19.95 4.67
CA SER A 2 10.89 18.65 5.33
C SER A 2 9.58 18.17 5.96
N ASN A 3 9.35 16.86 5.98
CA ASN A 3 8.21 16.31 6.70
C ASN A 3 8.30 16.64 8.19
N PRO A 4 7.17 16.91 8.87
CA PRO A 4 7.19 17.24 10.31
C PRO A 4 7.65 16.05 11.17
N HIS A 5 7.47 14.81 10.68
CA HIS A 5 7.86 13.58 11.33
C HIS A 5 8.58 12.63 10.37
N PRO A 6 9.44 11.72 10.86
CA PRO A 6 10.08 10.71 10.03
C PRO A 6 9.07 9.78 9.37
N VAL A 7 9.33 9.47 8.10
CA VAL A 7 8.53 8.49 7.33
C VAL A 7 9.48 7.44 6.77
N ILE A 8 9.23 6.19 7.14
CA ILE A 8 9.88 5.02 6.53
C ILE A 8 8.95 4.53 5.43
N THR A 9 9.47 4.48 4.19
CA THR A 9 8.72 3.99 3.04
C THR A 9 9.12 2.56 2.73
N ILE A 10 8.14 1.66 2.56
CA ILE A 10 8.37 0.26 2.22
C ILE A 10 7.57 -0.09 0.98
N ASP A 11 8.25 -0.13 -0.16
CA ASP A 11 7.65 -0.45 -1.46
C ASP A 11 7.98 -1.89 -1.87
N GLY A 12 7.26 -2.40 -2.84
CA GLY A 12 7.53 -3.72 -3.41
C GLY A 12 6.31 -4.36 -4.07
N PRO A 13 6.51 -5.45 -4.84
CA PRO A 13 5.45 -6.11 -5.58
C PRO A 13 4.45 -6.83 -4.67
N ALA A 14 3.38 -7.37 -5.29
CA ALA A 14 2.40 -8.19 -4.57
C ALA A 14 3.07 -9.44 -3.96
N ALA A 15 2.65 -9.83 -2.75
CA ALA A 15 3.15 -11.01 -2.03
C ALA A 15 4.66 -11.03 -1.73
N SER A 16 5.38 -9.89 -1.81
CA SER A 16 6.79 -9.80 -1.41
C SER A 16 7.03 -9.93 0.11
N GLY A 17 5.96 -9.84 0.93
CA GLY A 17 6.06 -9.88 2.38
C GLY A 17 6.16 -8.50 3.05
N LYS A 18 6.15 -7.41 2.27
CA LYS A 18 6.32 -6.04 2.77
C LYS A 18 5.35 -5.64 3.89
N SER A 19 4.07 -6.08 3.83
CA SER A 19 3.07 -5.72 4.84
C SER A 19 3.39 -6.31 6.21
N SER A 20 3.84 -7.57 6.26
CA SER A 20 4.28 -8.22 7.49
C SER A 20 5.54 -7.55 8.06
N ILE A 21 6.50 -7.26 7.18
CA ILE A 21 7.74 -6.56 7.55
C ILE A 21 7.43 -5.15 8.06
N ALA A 22 6.65 -4.35 7.32
CA ALA A 22 6.31 -2.98 7.66
C ALA A 22 5.59 -2.88 9.02
N ARG A 23 4.66 -3.80 9.28
CA ARG A 23 3.94 -3.85 10.55
C ARG A 23 4.88 -4.12 11.73
N LEU A 24 5.80 -5.08 11.61
CA LEU A 24 6.74 -5.39 12.69
C LEU A 24 7.79 -4.29 12.87
N VAL A 25 8.27 -3.67 11.79
CA VAL A 25 9.15 -2.50 11.87
C VAL A 25 8.46 -1.35 12.61
N ALA A 26 7.21 -1.05 12.26
CA ALA A 26 6.43 -0.02 12.94
C ALA A 26 6.28 -0.32 14.44
N GLN A 27 5.94 -1.57 14.79
CA GLN A 27 5.81 -2.00 16.17
C GLN A 27 7.11 -1.84 16.97
N ARG A 28 8.24 -2.26 16.40
CA ARG A 28 9.55 -2.18 17.07
C ARG A 28 10.03 -0.74 17.27
N LEU A 29 9.68 0.16 16.35
CA LEU A 29 10.07 1.57 16.41
C LEU A 29 9.06 2.45 17.15
N GLY A 30 7.89 1.94 17.53
CA GLY A 30 6.80 2.75 18.10
C GLY A 30 6.19 3.72 17.09
N PHE A 31 6.27 3.43 15.79
CA PHE A 31 5.72 4.25 14.72
C PHE A 31 4.33 3.77 14.31
N THR A 32 3.53 4.65 13.71
CA THR A 32 2.24 4.25 13.15
C THR A 32 2.41 3.47 11.85
N TYR A 33 1.84 2.27 11.77
CA TYR A 33 1.79 1.48 10.56
C TYR A 33 0.67 1.95 9.63
N VAL A 34 1.00 2.19 8.36
CA VAL A 34 0.07 2.60 7.31
C VAL A 34 0.15 1.66 6.12
N ASN A 35 -1.00 1.01 5.80
CA ASN A 35 -1.15 0.22 4.58
C ASN A 35 -1.95 1.03 3.55
N THR A 36 -1.25 1.64 2.59
CA THR A 36 -1.92 2.45 1.56
C THR A 36 -2.79 1.61 0.62
N GLY A 37 -2.46 0.33 0.45
CA GLY A 37 -3.30 -0.59 -0.30
C GLY A 37 -4.72 -0.72 0.27
N ASN A 38 -4.90 -0.57 1.57
CA ASN A 38 -6.22 -0.57 2.19
C ASN A 38 -7.04 0.67 1.83
N MET A 39 -6.41 1.83 1.61
CA MET A 39 -7.11 3.04 1.14
C MET A 39 -7.68 2.84 -0.28
N TYR A 40 -6.88 2.26 -1.20
CA TYR A 40 -7.36 1.90 -2.53
C TYR A 40 -8.46 0.84 -2.50
N ARG A 41 -8.36 -0.14 -1.59
CA ARG A 41 -9.36 -1.19 -1.40
C ARG A 41 -10.66 -0.64 -0.83
N ALA A 42 -10.57 0.26 0.14
CA ALA A 42 -11.74 0.96 0.70
C ALA A 42 -12.48 1.76 -0.37
N MET A 43 -11.75 2.52 -1.19
CA MET A 43 -12.34 3.23 -2.32
C MET A 43 -12.98 2.26 -3.32
N THR A 44 -12.30 1.15 -3.63
CA THR A 44 -12.84 0.11 -4.52
C THR A 44 -14.13 -0.49 -3.95
N TRP A 45 -14.14 -0.82 -2.67
CA TRP A 45 -15.32 -1.32 -1.99
C TRP A 45 -16.50 -0.35 -2.12
N ALA A 46 -16.27 0.93 -1.85
CA ALA A 46 -17.33 1.94 -1.92
C ALA A 46 -17.87 2.14 -3.35
N VAL A 47 -17.00 2.15 -4.36
CA VAL A 47 -17.40 2.24 -5.78
C VAL A 47 -18.24 1.02 -6.17
N LEU A 48 -17.86 -0.18 -5.73
CA LEU A 48 -18.64 -1.39 -5.97
C LEU A 48 -19.99 -1.38 -5.24
N GLN A 49 -20.05 -0.87 -4.00
CA GLN A 49 -21.33 -0.69 -3.27
C GLN A 49 -22.27 0.29 -3.96
N ALA A 50 -21.73 1.27 -4.67
CA ALA A 50 -22.50 2.19 -5.51
C ALA A 50 -22.98 1.58 -6.84
N GLY A 51 -22.64 0.31 -7.12
CA GLY A 51 -23.01 -0.39 -8.35
C GLY A 51 -22.30 0.11 -9.62
N VAL A 52 -21.16 0.80 -9.46
CA VAL A 52 -20.40 1.39 -10.57
C VAL A 52 -19.42 0.35 -11.15
N ASP A 53 -19.33 0.29 -12.49
CA ASP A 53 -18.34 -0.54 -13.18
C ASP A 53 -16.92 0.02 -12.89
N PRO A 54 -16.02 -0.75 -12.26
CA PRO A 54 -14.67 -0.30 -11.95
C PRO A 54 -13.79 -0.04 -13.19
N GLN A 55 -14.21 -0.47 -14.38
CA GLN A 55 -13.51 -0.22 -15.63
C GLN A 55 -13.92 1.11 -16.30
N ASP A 56 -15.05 1.69 -15.92
CA ASP A 56 -15.49 3.01 -16.36
C ASP A 56 -14.85 4.09 -15.49
N ALA A 57 -13.74 4.67 -15.98
CA ALA A 57 -12.98 5.66 -15.24
C ALA A 57 -13.78 6.95 -14.91
N GLU A 58 -14.67 7.39 -15.82
CA GLU A 58 -15.48 8.59 -15.61
C GLU A 58 -16.55 8.36 -14.54
N ALA A 59 -17.26 7.22 -14.61
CA ALA A 59 -18.23 6.82 -13.59
C ALA A 59 -17.57 6.62 -12.23
N VAL A 60 -16.36 6.03 -12.19
CA VAL A 60 -15.55 5.87 -10.97
C VAL A 60 -15.19 7.23 -10.37
N CYS A 61 -14.69 8.19 -11.17
CA CYS A 61 -14.37 9.53 -10.69
C CYS A 61 -15.61 10.23 -10.10
N SER A 62 -16.74 10.15 -10.81
CA SER A 62 -18.00 10.71 -10.35
C SER A 62 -18.44 10.13 -9.01
N ALA A 63 -18.48 8.79 -8.89
CA ALA A 63 -18.86 8.11 -7.66
C ALA A 63 -17.87 8.40 -6.50
N ALA A 64 -16.57 8.42 -6.79
CA ALA A 64 -15.54 8.65 -5.79
C ALA A 64 -15.53 10.08 -5.24
N SER A 65 -16.06 11.07 -5.97
CA SER A 65 -16.00 12.49 -5.59
C SER A 65 -16.59 12.79 -4.21
N GLY A 66 -17.66 12.08 -3.82
CA GLY A 66 -18.32 12.21 -2.52
C GLY A 66 -17.83 11.27 -1.43
N ILE A 67 -16.92 10.33 -1.74
CA ILE A 67 -16.45 9.33 -0.78
C ILE A 67 -15.26 9.90 0.00
N VAL A 68 -15.37 10.01 1.31
CA VAL A 68 -14.28 10.39 2.21
C VAL A 68 -13.75 9.13 2.91
N ILE A 69 -12.45 8.89 2.80
CA ILE A 69 -11.76 7.83 3.53
C ILE A 69 -11.13 8.44 4.78
N GLU A 70 -11.62 8.06 5.93
CA GLU A 70 -11.00 8.38 7.20
C GLU A 70 -9.99 7.29 7.56
N SER A 71 -8.91 7.68 8.24
CA SER A 71 -7.82 6.75 8.62
C SER A 71 -7.43 6.93 10.10
N PRO A 72 -8.35 6.67 11.05
CA PRO A 72 -8.02 6.75 12.47
C PRO A 72 -6.91 5.76 12.84
N VAL A 73 -6.08 6.17 13.82
CA VAL A 73 -5.05 5.27 14.38
C VAL A 73 -5.63 4.49 15.54
N VAL A 74 -5.59 3.18 15.42
CA VAL A 74 -6.03 2.24 16.46
C VAL A 74 -4.91 1.23 16.70
N GLU A 75 -4.44 1.12 17.92
CA GLU A 75 -3.37 0.19 18.31
C GLU A 75 -2.11 0.31 17.42
N GLY A 76 -1.69 1.54 17.12
CA GLY A 76 -0.48 1.82 16.34
C GLY A 76 -0.58 1.54 14.84
N LYS A 77 -1.78 1.33 14.30
CA LYS A 77 -2.05 1.15 12.85
C LYS A 77 -3.22 2.00 12.39
N THR A 78 -3.20 2.45 11.14
CA THR A 78 -4.37 3.07 10.55
C THR A 78 -5.43 2.02 10.21
N GLN A 79 -6.68 2.34 10.54
CA GLN A 79 -7.86 1.66 10.01
C GLN A 79 -8.50 2.53 8.94
N VAL A 80 -9.16 1.92 7.97
CA VAL A 80 -9.89 2.68 6.95
C VAL A 80 -11.39 2.66 7.25
N CYS A 81 -11.98 3.86 7.29
CA CYS A 81 -13.40 4.05 7.56
C CYS A 81 -14.04 4.87 6.44
N ILE A 82 -15.29 4.58 6.11
CA ILE A 82 -16.11 5.36 5.17
C ILE A 82 -17.47 5.60 5.81
N ALA A 83 -17.86 6.87 5.93
CA ALA A 83 -19.12 7.28 6.55
C ALA A 83 -19.36 6.65 7.94
N GLY A 84 -18.31 6.60 8.77
CA GLY A 84 -18.35 6.01 10.12
C GLY A 84 -18.30 4.48 10.16
N HIS A 85 -18.32 3.78 9.01
CA HIS A 85 -18.15 2.33 8.95
C HIS A 85 -16.66 1.97 8.83
N SER A 86 -16.12 1.31 9.86
CA SER A 86 -14.78 0.71 9.84
C SER A 86 -14.77 -0.55 8.97
N LEU A 87 -14.05 -0.52 7.87
CA LEU A 87 -13.96 -1.65 6.95
C LEU A 87 -13.14 -2.79 7.56
N THR A 88 -13.70 -3.97 7.52
CA THR A 88 -13.05 -5.20 7.99
C THR A 88 -12.04 -5.74 6.97
N ASP A 89 -11.11 -6.58 7.44
CA ASP A 89 -10.18 -7.29 6.52
C ASP A 89 -10.93 -8.16 5.50
N ALA A 90 -12.09 -8.72 5.85
CA ALA A 90 -12.91 -9.51 4.95
C ALA A 90 -13.51 -8.65 3.81
N GLU A 91 -13.99 -7.45 4.12
CA GLU A 91 -14.52 -6.51 3.12
C GLU A 91 -13.40 -6.01 2.19
N LEU A 92 -12.26 -5.60 2.78
CA LEU A 92 -11.11 -5.09 2.04
C LEU A 92 -10.46 -6.15 1.14
N ASN A 93 -10.54 -7.44 1.50
CA ASN A 93 -9.93 -8.54 0.76
C ASN A 93 -10.95 -9.45 0.06
N SER A 94 -12.22 -9.01 -0.05
CA SER A 94 -13.24 -9.75 -0.78
C SER A 94 -12.85 -9.94 -2.26
N ASP A 95 -13.35 -11.00 -2.89
CA ASP A 95 -13.06 -11.30 -4.29
C ASP A 95 -13.42 -10.17 -5.25
N PRO A 96 -14.59 -9.49 -5.12
CA PRO A 96 -14.90 -8.34 -5.96
C PRO A 96 -13.86 -7.22 -5.84
N VAL A 97 -13.46 -6.87 -4.60
CA VAL A 97 -12.44 -5.83 -4.35
C VAL A 97 -11.08 -6.26 -4.91
N ASN A 98 -10.68 -7.52 -4.72
CA ASN A 98 -9.42 -8.03 -5.25
C ASN A 98 -9.33 -7.96 -6.78
N ARG A 99 -10.43 -8.22 -7.49
CA ARG A 99 -10.50 -8.12 -8.96
C ARG A 99 -10.52 -6.68 -9.46
N ALA A 100 -11.15 -5.77 -8.72
CA ALA A 100 -11.41 -4.41 -9.17
C ALA A 100 -10.31 -3.39 -8.77
N VAL A 101 -9.58 -3.61 -7.68
CA VAL A 101 -8.67 -2.61 -7.10
C VAL A 101 -7.60 -2.08 -8.06
N SER A 102 -7.14 -2.90 -9.00
CA SER A 102 -6.14 -2.48 -9.99
C SER A 102 -6.71 -1.52 -11.04
N PHE A 103 -7.99 -1.64 -11.38
CA PHE A 103 -8.67 -0.68 -12.27
C PHE A 103 -8.85 0.66 -11.57
N ILE A 104 -9.35 0.66 -10.34
CA ILE A 104 -9.52 1.87 -9.52
C ILE A 104 -8.18 2.59 -9.31
N ALA A 105 -7.11 1.84 -9.00
CA ALA A 105 -5.78 2.41 -8.78
C ALA A 105 -5.11 3.00 -10.05
N ARG A 106 -5.71 2.88 -11.23
CA ARG A 106 -5.24 3.48 -12.50
C ARG A 106 -5.92 4.81 -12.83
N VAL A 107 -7.00 5.15 -12.13
CA VAL A 107 -7.74 6.40 -12.33
C VAL A 107 -6.90 7.55 -11.74
N ASN A 108 -6.43 8.45 -12.59
CA ASN A 108 -5.44 9.47 -12.20
C ASN A 108 -5.95 10.42 -11.14
N GLU A 109 -7.13 10.97 -11.31
CA GLU A 109 -7.74 11.95 -10.41
C GLU A 109 -7.94 11.35 -9.02
N LEU A 110 -8.40 10.09 -8.97
CA LEU A 110 -8.55 9.37 -7.73
C LEU A 110 -7.21 9.13 -7.05
N ARG A 111 -6.18 8.80 -7.85
CA ARG A 111 -4.85 8.57 -7.36
C ARG A 111 -4.23 9.83 -6.75
N GLU A 112 -4.35 10.97 -7.43
CA GLU A 112 -3.85 12.26 -6.93
C GLU A 112 -4.47 12.61 -5.59
N ARG A 113 -5.77 12.40 -5.44
CA ARG A 113 -6.48 12.60 -4.18
C ARG A 113 -5.95 11.65 -3.08
N LEU A 114 -5.90 10.35 -3.36
CA LEU A 114 -5.41 9.39 -2.36
C LEU A 114 -3.94 9.63 -1.97
N VAL A 115 -3.10 10.09 -2.88
CA VAL A 115 -1.71 10.51 -2.58
C VAL A 115 -1.70 11.72 -1.65
N ALA A 116 -2.60 12.69 -1.84
CA ALA A 116 -2.73 13.82 -0.93
C ALA A 116 -3.18 13.37 0.47
N ASP A 117 -4.17 12.48 0.55
CA ASP A 117 -4.65 11.90 1.81
C ASP A 117 -3.53 11.12 2.52
N GLN A 118 -2.75 10.31 1.79
CA GLN A 118 -1.59 9.58 2.33
C GLN A 118 -0.52 10.51 2.89
N ARG A 119 -0.21 11.60 2.19
CA ARG A 119 0.73 12.62 2.68
C ARG A 119 0.27 13.29 3.96
N ALA A 120 -1.02 13.55 4.09
CA ALA A 120 -1.59 14.16 5.29
C ALA A 120 -1.41 13.28 6.55
N LEU A 121 -1.30 11.96 6.39
CA LEU A 121 -1.10 11.05 7.52
C LEU A 121 0.19 11.32 8.31
N VAL A 122 1.19 11.98 7.72
CA VAL A 122 2.42 12.36 8.44
C VAL A 122 2.15 13.29 9.63
N LEU A 123 1.02 13.97 9.63
CA LEU A 123 0.60 14.82 10.75
C LEU A 123 0.20 14.01 12.00
N LEU A 124 -0.04 12.71 11.88
CA LEU A 124 -0.35 11.81 12.99
C LEU A 124 0.89 11.41 13.80
N GLY A 125 2.11 11.69 13.31
CA GLY A 125 3.37 11.33 13.94
C GLY A 125 4.29 10.53 13.02
N PRO A 126 5.34 9.88 13.56
CA PRO A 126 6.24 9.03 12.79
C PRO A 126 5.51 7.83 12.14
N LEU A 127 5.81 7.56 10.87
CA LEU A 127 5.11 6.55 10.06
C LEU A 127 6.05 5.48 9.50
N VAL A 128 5.56 4.24 9.45
CA VAL A 128 6.00 3.22 8.50
C VAL A 128 4.87 3.01 7.50
N MET A 129 5.07 3.50 6.29
CA MET A 129 4.06 3.45 5.23
C MET A 129 4.48 2.48 4.13
N GLU A 130 3.60 1.53 3.82
CA GLU A 130 3.83 0.56 2.75
C GLU A 130 2.94 0.75 1.54
N GLY A 131 3.47 0.41 0.36
CA GLY A 131 2.72 0.48 -0.89
C GLY A 131 3.47 -0.02 -2.12
N ARG A 132 3.36 0.74 -3.21
CA ARG A 132 4.00 0.49 -4.50
C ARG A 132 4.88 1.64 -4.98
N ASP A 133 4.61 2.82 -4.49
CA ASP A 133 5.16 4.10 -4.96
C ASP A 133 5.35 5.10 -3.82
N ILE A 134 5.48 4.59 -2.60
CA ILE A 134 5.58 5.47 -1.42
C ILE A 134 6.88 6.27 -1.47
N GLY A 135 8.01 5.60 -1.69
CA GLY A 135 9.33 6.24 -1.75
C GLY A 135 9.62 6.92 -3.09
N SER A 136 8.82 6.69 -4.14
CA SER A 136 9.01 7.34 -5.44
C SER A 136 8.06 8.51 -5.68
N VAL A 137 6.84 8.47 -5.14
CA VAL A 137 5.77 9.46 -5.41
C VAL A 137 5.22 10.09 -4.15
N VAL A 138 4.83 9.30 -3.14
CA VAL A 138 4.15 9.85 -1.95
C VAL A 138 5.14 10.64 -1.10
N PHE A 139 6.27 10.04 -0.73
CA PHE A 139 7.35 10.66 0.05
C PHE A 139 8.72 10.54 -0.65
N PRO A 140 8.90 11.16 -1.82
CA PRO A 140 10.15 11.04 -2.60
C PRO A 140 11.36 11.65 -1.89
N GLN A 141 11.16 12.50 -0.89
CA GLN A 141 12.22 13.14 -0.10
C GLN A 141 12.57 12.35 1.18
N SER A 142 11.86 11.25 1.48
CA SER A 142 12.23 10.43 2.63
C SER A 142 13.64 9.86 2.48
N PRO A 143 14.51 9.99 3.50
CA PRO A 143 15.83 9.34 3.51
C PRO A 143 15.75 7.84 3.81
N HIS A 144 14.61 7.35 4.32
CA HIS A 144 14.40 5.98 4.76
C HIS A 144 13.52 5.22 3.76
N LYS A 145 14.13 4.79 2.66
CA LYS A 145 13.43 4.06 1.61
C LYS A 145 13.89 2.62 1.55
N ILE A 146 12.93 1.72 1.63
CA ILE A 146 13.13 0.28 1.53
C ILE A 146 12.31 -0.25 0.36
N TYR A 147 12.89 -1.15 -0.41
CA TYR A 147 12.19 -1.91 -1.43
C TYR A 147 12.30 -3.39 -1.09
N VAL A 148 11.17 -4.03 -0.79
CA VAL A 148 11.11 -5.46 -0.45
C VAL A 148 10.71 -6.23 -1.70
N ASP A 149 11.61 -7.07 -2.19
CA ASP A 149 11.36 -7.98 -3.31
C ASP A 149 11.32 -9.44 -2.86
N ALA A 150 10.87 -10.32 -3.72
CA ALA A 150 10.98 -11.76 -3.63
C ALA A 150 10.80 -12.37 -5.01
N SER A 151 11.38 -13.56 -5.26
CA SER A 151 11.25 -14.25 -6.53
C SER A 151 9.79 -14.52 -6.92
N GLU A 152 9.51 -14.63 -8.20
CA GLU A 152 8.15 -14.88 -8.69
C GLU A 152 7.58 -16.18 -8.12
N GLU A 153 8.41 -17.23 -8.02
CA GLU A 153 7.99 -18.54 -7.48
C GLU A 153 7.58 -18.40 -6.01
N VAL A 154 8.38 -17.69 -5.20
CA VAL A 154 8.08 -17.49 -3.77
C VAL A 154 6.81 -16.65 -3.61
N ARG A 155 6.62 -15.61 -4.41
CA ARG A 155 5.42 -14.78 -4.38
C ARG A 155 4.17 -15.54 -4.82
N ALA A 156 4.28 -16.36 -5.87
CA ALA A 156 3.20 -17.23 -6.34
C ALA A 156 2.80 -18.26 -5.25
N SER A 157 3.78 -18.92 -4.63
CA SER A 157 3.55 -19.83 -3.52
C SER A 157 2.82 -19.17 -2.35
N ARG A 158 3.30 -17.99 -1.90
CA ARG A 158 2.67 -17.22 -0.81
C ARG A 158 1.22 -16.84 -1.12
N ARG A 159 0.94 -16.48 -2.36
CA ARG A 159 -0.40 -16.11 -2.81
C ARG A 159 -1.32 -17.31 -3.02
N GLY A 160 -0.78 -18.43 -3.51
CA GLY A 160 -1.50 -19.70 -3.59
C GLY A 160 -2.01 -20.16 -2.22
N ALA A 161 -1.19 -20.03 -1.19
CA ALA A 161 -1.58 -20.27 0.20
C ALA A 161 -2.70 -19.32 0.69
N GLN A 162 -2.90 -18.17 0.03
CA GLN A 162 -3.99 -17.21 0.29
C GLN A 162 -5.21 -17.41 -0.63
N GLY A 163 -5.22 -18.45 -1.50
CA GLY A 163 -6.33 -18.76 -2.41
C GLY A 163 -6.41 -17.91 -3.68
N HIS A 164 -5.34 -17.18 -4.07
CA HIS A 164 -5.40 -16.19 -5.16
C HIS A 164 -4.21 -16.28 -6.15
N ALA A 165 -3.74 -17.49 -6.50
CA ALA A 165 -2.50 -17.69 -7.28
C ALA A 165 -2.46 -16.98 -8.64
N ASP A 166 -3.58 -16.95 -9.38
CA ASP A 166 -3.61 -16.49 -10.78
C ASP A 166 -3.56 -14.96 -10.96
N GLN A 167 -3.64 -14.18 -9.88
CA GLN A 167 -3.78 -12.72 -9.95
C GLN A 167 -2.46 -11.94 -9.81
N ILE A 168 -1.35 -12.59 -9.47
CA ILE A 168 -0.09 -11.87 -9.17
C ILE A 168 0.54 -11.29 -10.43
N ALA A 169 0.76 -12.11 -11.45
CA ALA A 169 1.41 -11.68 -12.67
C ALA A 169 0.65 -10.53 -13.35
N GLU A 170 -0.68 -10.63 -13.38
CA GLU A 170 -1.52 -9.58 -13.94
C GLU A 170 -1.48 -8.30 -13.11
N ARG A 171 -1.54 -8.40 -11.78
CA ARG A 171 -1.42 -7.22 -10.90
C ARG A 171 -0.06 -6.54 -11.02
N ASP A 172 1.03 -7.31 -10.99
CA ASP A 172 2.36 -6.75 -11.14
C ASP A 172 2.56 -6.12 -12.52
N ARG A 173 1.99 -6.72 -13.59
CA ARG A 173 1.97 -6.15 -14.92
C ARG A 173 1.24 -4.81 -14.93
N LEU A 174 0.04 -4.76 -14.35
CA LEU A 174 -0.76 -3.53 -14.27
C LEU A 174 -0.07 -2.47 -13.39
N ASP A 175 0.56 -2.86 -12.28
CA ASP A 175 1.28 -1.95 -11.38
C ASP A 175 2.52 -1.35 -12.07
N LYS A 176 3.26 -2.14 -12.87
CA LYS A 176 4.43 -1.67 -13.65
C LYS A 176 4.04 -0.79 -14.84
N GLN A 177 2.89 -1.04 -15.47
CA GLN A 177 2.42 -0.32 -16.68
C GLN A 177 1.65 0.97 -16.38
N ARG A 178 1.49 1.37 -15.12
CA ARG A 178 0.85 2.65 -14.80
C ARG A 178 1.61 3.80 -15.41
N LYS A 179 0.90 4.69 -16.09
CA LYS A 179 1.49 5.94 -16.63
C LYS A 179 1.99 6.83 -15.49
N ASN A 180 1.18 6.94 -14.43
CA ASN A 180 1.50 7.68 -13.22
C ASN A 180 1.76 6.70 -12.08
N SER A 181 2.85 6.92 -11.34
CA SER A 181 3.22 6.10 -10.17
C SER A 181 3.42 4.60 -10.49
N PRO A 182 4.29 4.24 -11.45
CA PRO A 182 4.61 2.85 -11.71
C PRO A 182 5.30 2.20 -10.51
N LEU A 183 5.19 0.89 -10.39
CA LEU A 183 6.00 0.12 -9.44
C LEU A 183 7.46 0.13 -9.92
N VAL A 184 8.28 0.91 -9.23
CA VAL A 184 9.73 1.05 -9.49
C VAL A 184 10.49 0.98 -8.16
N ILE A 185 11.77 0.64 -8.22
CA ILE A 185 12.66 0.79 -7.07
C ILE A 185 12.95 2.29 -6.90
N PRO A 186 12.55 2.91 -5.77
CA PRO A 186 12.79 4.33 -5.56
C PRO A 186 14.29 4.67 -5.52
N ALA A 187 14.66 5.81 -6.05
CA ALA A 187 16.05 6.27 -5.98
C ALA A 187 16.50 6.36 -4.51
N GLY A 188 17.66 5.76 -4.21
CA GLY A 188 18.22 5.70 -2.84
C GLY A 188 17.57 4.66 -1.93
N ALA A 189 16.69 3.80 -2.43
CA ALA A 189 16.12 2.73 -1.64
C ALA A 189 17.12 1.59 -1.40
N THR A 190 17.12 1.05 -0.18
CA THR A 190 17.77 -0.24 0.11
C THR A 190 16.84 -1.37 -0.34
N VAL A 191 17.36 -2.26 -1.19
CA VAL A 191 16.61 -3.43 -1.66
C VAL A 191 16.85 -4.60 -0.71
N ILE A 192 15.77 -5.26 -0.28
CA ILE A 192 15.80 -6.44 0.56
C ILE A 192 15.12 -7.58 -0.21
N ASP A 193 15.91 -8.60 -0.55
CA ASP A 193 15.38 -9.84 -1.12
C ASP A 193 14.84 -10.74 0.01
N ASN A 194 13.54 -10.89 0.05
CA ASN A 194 12.80 -11.69 1.04
C ASN A 194 12.45 -13.10 0.51
N SER A 195 13.19 -13.59 -0.49
CA SER A 195 12.90 -14.92 -1.07
C SER A 195 13.21 -16.07 -0.12
N HIS A 196 14.36 -15.98 0.60
CA HIS A 196 14.92 -17.11 1.34
C HIS A 196 15.30 -16.78 2.80
N ILE A 197 14.86 -15.63 3.30
CA ILE A 197 15.09 -15.20 4.68
C ILE A 197 13.80 -15.30 5.50
N THR A 198 13.95 -15.42 6.82
CA THR A 198 12.80 -15.39 7.73
C THR A 198 12.25 -13.98 7.88
N LEU A 199 11.02 -13.86 8.36
CA LEU A 199 10.40 -12.56 8.61
C LEU A 199 11.24 -11.73 9.60
N ASP A 200 11.77 -12.35 10.67
CA ASP A 200 12.61 -11.64 11.65
C ASP A 200 13.92 -11.17 11.02
N GLN A 201 14.58 -11.99 10.19
CA GLN A 201 15.78 -11.58 9.46
C GLN A 201 15.50 -10.40 8.51
N ALA A 202 14.37 -10.41 7.83
CA ALA A 202 13.98 -9.30 6.96
C ALA A 202 13.76 -8.01 7.76
N VAL A 203 13.09 -8.08 8.91
CA VAL A 203 12.87 -6.95 9.81
C VAL A 203 14.18 -6.39 10.35
N GLU A 204 15.12 -7.24 10.77
CA GLU A 204 16.46 -6.81 11.22
C GLU A 204 17.23 -6.10 10.11
N GLN A 205 17.20 -6.63 8.87
CA GLN A 205 17.83 -5.98 7.73
C GLN A 205 17.22 -4.60 7.44
N VAL A 206 15.87 -4.46 7.53
CA VAL A 206 15.22 -3.16 7.38
C VAL A 206 15.72 -2.20 8.46
N ILE A 207 15.67 -2.58 9.73
CA ILE A 207 16.06 -1.70 10.84
C ILE A 207 17.52 -1.28 10.70
N ALA A 208 18.42 -2.22 10.36
CA ALA A 208 19.85 -1.92 10.13
C ALA A 208 20.07 -0.93 8.97
N ALA A 209 19.21 -0.94 7.95
CA ALA A 209 19.29 -0.05 6.80
C ALA A 209 18.78 1.38 7.09
N LEU A 210 17.98 1.58 8.13
CA LEU A 210 17.29 2.85 8.41
C LEU A 210 18.25 3.86 9.06
N LYS A 211 19.39 3.88 9.26
CA LYS A 211 20.30 4.94 9.79
C LYS A 211 19.53 5.97 10.68
N LEU A 212 18.71 5.44 11.59
CA LEU A 212 17.95 6.23 12.58
C LEU A 212 18.86 6.58 13.78
#